data_aacc9cf7ade08a9b96fc1f84fa93ab17
#
_entry.id   aacc9cf7ade08a9b96fc1f84fa93ab17
#
_cell.length_a   1.000
_cell.length_b   1.000
_cell.length_c   1.000
_cell.angle_alpha   90.00
_cell.angle_beta   90.00
_cell.angle_gamma   90.00
#
_symmetry.space_group_name_H-M   'P 1'
#
loop_
_entity.id
_entity.type
_entity.pdbx_description
1 polymer ?
#
loop_
_entity_poly.entity_id
_entity_poly.type
_entity_poly.pdbx_seq_one_letter_code
_entity_poly.pdbx_strand_id
1 'polypeptide(L)'
;ASRGLGDVYKRQVYFSISGIVTYDTAHDLHSAVCKIPTNRLLLETDIPYLAPKPHKGEVNKPSYIMYTAQKVSELLDVTLEELSSLTISNSNRLLSRTTNE
;
A
#
# COMPACT_ATOMS: atom_id res chain seq x y z
N ALA A 1 1.02 16.10 25.38
CA ALA A 1 0.63 14.68 25.55
C ALA A 1 0.07 14.12 24.27
N SER A 2 -0.94 14.75 23.68
CA SER A 2 -1.52 14.31 22.41
C SER A 2 -0.50 14.35 21.27
N ARG A 3 0.41 15.29 21.31
CA ARG A 3 1.46 15.44 20.31
C ARG A 3 2.42 14.24 20.34
N GLY A 4 2.81 13.80 21.54
CA GLY A 4 3.67 12.63 21.70
C GLY A 4 2.97 11.36 21.24
N LEU A 5 1.69 11.21 21.54
CA LEU A 5 0.90 10.07 21.09
C LEU A 5 0.81 10.04 19.56
N GLY A 6 0.59 11.20 18.92
CA GLY A 6 0.53 11.29 17.48
C GLY A 6 1.83 10.86 16.82
N ASP A 7 2.97 11.25 17.39
CA ASP A 7 4.28 10.86 16.88
C ASP A 7 4.52 9.35 17.02
N VAL A 8 4.10 8.75 18.14
CA VAL A 8 4.21 7.31 18.36
C VAL A 8 3.38 6.56 17.34
N TYR A 9 2.13 6.96 17.11
CA TYR A 9 1.27 6.34 16.11
C TYR A 9 1.86 6.47 14.71
N LYS A 10 2.33 7.64 14.33
CA LYS A 10 2.94 7.85 13.01
C LYS A 10 4.14 6.94 12.77
N ARG A 11 4.91 6.65 13.80
CA ARG A 11 6.05 5.75 13.68
C ARG A 11 5.66 4.28 13.60
N GLN A 12 4.49 3.91 14.15
CA GLN A 12 4.04 2.52 14.24
C GLN A 12 3.04 2.13 13.17
N VAL A 13 2.38 3.09 12.53
CA VAL A 13 1.30 2.82 11.57
C VAL A 13 1.85 2.68 10.16
N TYR A 14 1.47 1.59 9.51
CA TYR A 14 1.70 1.35 8.09
C TYR A 14 0.36 1.30 7.39
N PHE A 15 0.35 1.66 6.11
CA PHE A 15 -0.87 1.69 5.30
C PHE A 15 -0.71 0.69 4.15
N SER A 16 -1.57 -0.32 4.14
CA SER A 16 -1.57 -1.34 3.09
C SER A 16 -2.63 -1.01 2.05
N ILE A 17 -2.23 -0.98 0.79
CA ILE A 17 -3.10 -0.62 -0.32
C ILE A 17 -3.42 -1.89 -1.11
N SER A 18 -4.72 -2.15 -1.29
CA SER A 18 -5.23 -3.33 -2.00
C SER A 18 -5.68 -2.99 -3.43
N GLY A 19 -6.20 -3.99 -4.12
CA GLY A 19 -6.67 -3.88 -5.50
C GLY A 19 -7.77 -2.85 -5.72
N ILE A 20 -8.47 -2.43 -4.66
CA ILE A 20 -9.50 -1.38 -4.76
C ILE A 20 -8.93 -0.10 -5.37
N VAL A 21 -7.64 0.17 -5.16
CA VAL A 21 -7.00 1.39 -5.68
C VAL A 21 -7.07 1.46 -7.21
N THR A 22 -7.20 0.32 -7.88
CA THR A 22 -7.29 0.26 -9.34
C THR A 22 -8.68 0.64 -9.86
N TYR A 23 -9.70 0.71 -9.00
CA TYR A 23 -11.07 0.98 -9.41
C TYR A 23 -11.25 2.47 -9.73
N ASP A 24 -11.93 2.76 -10.85
CA ASP A 24 -12.11 4.13 -11.32
C ASP A 24 -12.89 5.01 -10.34
N THR A 25 -13.78 4.39 -9.54
CA THR A 25 -14.62 5.10 -8.58
C THR A 25 -13.95 5.37 -7.24
N ALA A 26 -12.74 4.86 -7.02
CA ALA A 26 -12.04 4.96 -5.74
C ALA A 26 -11.30 6.30 -5.58
N HIS A 27 -11.97 7.42 -5.88
CA HIS A 27 -11.35 8.76 -5.88
C HIS A 27 -10.80 9.17 -4.54
N ASP A 28 -11.52 8.89 -3.45
CA ASP A 28 -11.07 9.23 -2.10
C ASP A 28 -9.80 8.46 -1.74
N LEU A 29 -9.75 7.19 -2.14
CA LEU A 29 -8.56 6.37 -1.91
C LEU A 29 -7.37 6.88 -2.73
N HIS A 30 -7.60 7.27 -3.99
CA HIS A 30 -6.56 7.82 -4.84
C HIS A 30 -5.93 9.05 -4.19
N SER A 31 -6.76 9.95 -3.68
CA SER A 31 -6.28 11.15 -2.97
C SER A 31 -5.54 10.79 -1.69
N ALA A 32 -6.06 9.81 -0.94
CA ALA A 32 -5.45 9.38 0.32
C ALA A 32 -4.07 8.77 0.11
N VAL A 33 -3.91 7.96 -0.94
CA VAL A 33 -2.61 7.33 -1.26
C VAL A 33 -1.53 8.38 -1.45
N CYS A 34 -1.86 9.47 -2.12
CA CYS A 34 -0.90 10.57 -2.37
C CYS A 34 -0.46 11.28 -1.08
N LYS A 35 -1.20 11.11 0.01
CA LYS A 35 -0.90 11.74 1.31
C LYS A 35 -0.17 10.80 2.26
N ILE A 36 -0.07 9.52 1.95
CA ILE A 36 0.63 8.55 2.80
C ILE A 36 2.12 8.83 2.77
N PRO A 37 2.78 8.91 3.94
CA PRO A 37 4.25 8.96 3.96
C PRO A 37 4.83 7.74 3.26
N THR A 38 5.75 7.95 2.33
CA THR A 38 6.28 6.87 1.49
C THR A 38 6.95 5.76 2.30
N ASN A 39 7.49 6.08 3.48
CA ASN A 39 8.10 5.08 4.36
C ASN A 39 7.10 4.29 5.21
N ARG A 40 5.80 4.49 4.98
CA ARG A 40 4.71 3.77 5.65
C ARG A 40 3.80 3.02 4.69
N LEU A 41 4.15 2.98 3.42
CA LEU A 41 3.32 2.41 2.36
C LEU A 41 3.64 0.93 2.17
N LEU A 42 2.61 0.11 2.14
CA LEU A 42 2.69 -1.31 1.80
C LEU A 42 1.62 -1.64 0.77
N LEU A 43 1.78 -2.78 0.11
CA LEU A 43 0.77 -3.31 -0.80
C LEU A 43 0.25 -4.63 -0.25
N GLU A 44 -1.04 -4.93 -0.50
CA GLU A 44 -1.65 -6.18 -0.08
C GLU A 44 -2.55 -6.73 -1.18
N THR A 45 -2.90 -7.99 -1.09
CA THR A 45 -3.69 -8.68 -2.12
C THR A 45 -5.15 -8.87 -1.75
N ASP A 46 -5.44 -9.17 -0.50
CA ASP A 46 -6.79 -9.45 -0.01
C ASP A 46 -7.41 -10.71 -0.65
N ILE A 47 -6.57 -11.64 -1.08
CA ILE A 47 -7.01 -12.90 -1.71
C ILE A 47 -8.01 -13.62 -0.83
N PRO A 48 -9.12 -14.18 -1.38
CA PRO A 48 -9.49 -14.24 -2.80
C PRO A 48 -10.38 -13.10 -3.27
N TYR A 49 -10.51 -12.05 -2.48
CA TYR A 49 -11.44 -10.95 -2.71
C TYR A 49 -10.75 -9.76 -3.35
N LEU A 50 -11.56 -8.82 -3.86
CA LEU A 50 -11.11 -7.50 -4.30
C LEU A 50 -10.02 -7.54 -5.38
N ALA A 51 -10.24 -8.36 -6.41
CA ALA A 51 -9.31 -8.42 -7.54
C ALA A 51 -9.17 -7.03 -8.18
N PRO A 52 -7.93 -6.61 -8.53
CA PRO A 52 -7.72 -5.31 -9.16
C PRO A 52 -8.21 -5.30 -10.60
N LYS A 53 -8.46 -4.11 -11.15
CA LYS A 53 -8.70 -3.98 -12.59
C LYS A 53 -7.46 -4.48 -13.35
N PRO A 54 -7.60 -5.20 -14.48
CA PRO A 54 -8.85 -5.45 -15.22
C PRO A 54 -9.63 -6.69 -14.77
N HIS A 55 -9.30 -7.27 -13.63
CA HIS A 55 -9.86 -8.54 -13.16
C HIS A 55 -10.95 -8.38 -12.10
N LYS A 56 -11.51 -7.19 -11.96
CA LYS A 56 -12.57 -6.91 -10.98
C LYS A 56 -13.73 -7.89 -11.17
N GLY A 57 -14.15 -8.52 -10.06
CA GLY A 57 -15.23 -9.51 -10.10
C GLY A 57 -14.75 -10.94 -10.26
N GLU A 58 -13.47 -11.13 -10.55
CA GLU A 58 -12.85 -12.46 -10.63
C GLU A 58 -12.28 -12.84 -9.26
N VAL A 59 -11.87 -14.09 -9.12
CA VAL A 59 -11.12 -14.55 -7.95
C VAL A 59 -9.73 -13.89 -7.99
N ASN A 60 -9.38 -13.22 -6.92
CA ASN A 60 -8.08 -12.56 -6.81
C ASN A 60 -6.95 -13.58 -6.66
N LYS A 61 -5.79 -13.29 -7.21
CA LYS A 61 -4.60 -14.16 -7.23
C LYS A 61 -3.36 -13.35 -6.82
N PRO A 62 -2.32 -14.04 -6.30
CA PRO A 62 -1.07 -13.33 -5.95
C PRO A 62 -0.46 -12.53 -7.10
N SER A 63 -0.51 -13.06 -8.32
CA SER A 63 0.06 -12.39 -9.49
C SER A 63 -0.64 -11.07 -9.83
N TYR A 64 -1.85 -10.85 -9.35
CA TYR A 64 -2.60 -9.62 -9.63
C TYR A 64 -2.11 -8.41 -8.83
N ILE A 65 -1.21 -8.60 -7.87
CA ILE A 65 -0.65 -7.49 -7.11
C ILE A 65 0.08 -6.49 -8.01
N MET A 66 0.56 -6.94 -9.16
CA MET A 66 1.24 -6.06 -10.10
C MET A 66 0.32 -4.95 -10.63
N TYR A 67 -0.98 -5.23 -10.76
CA TYR A 67 -1.94 -4.20 -11.20
C TYR A 67 -2.12 -3.14 -10.12
N THR A 68 -2.17 -3.57 -8.87
CA THR A 68 -2.20 -2.65 -7.72
C THR A 68 -0.94 -1.79 -7.70
N ALA A 69 0.21 -2.42 -7.88
CA ALA A 69 1.50 -1.73 -7.90
C ALA A 69 1.58 -0.70 -9.04
N GLN A 70 1.11 -1.06 -10.23
CA GLN A 70 1.08 -0.14 -11.36
C GLN A 70 0.25 1.10 -11.05
N LYS A 71 -0.94 0.90 -10.47
CA LYS A 71 -1.80 2.04 -10.13
C LYS A 71 -1.17 2.94 -9.08
N VAL A 72 -0.59 2.36 -8.04
CA VAL A 72 0.07 3.14 -6.99
C VAL A 72 1.27 3.90 -7.56
N SER A 73 2.06 3.26 -8.42
CA SER A 73 3.19 3.94 -9.04
C SER A 73 2.76 5.14 -9.89
N GLU A 74 1.65 5.01 -10.60
CA GLU A 74 1.07 6.12 -11.36
C GLU A 74 0.63 7.26 -10.45
N LEU A 75 -0.08 6.94 -9.36
CA LEU A 75 -0.57 7.95 -8.43
C LEU A 75 0.57 8.70 -7.75
N LEU A 76 1.66 8.02 -7.43
CA LEU A 76 2.80 8.62 -6.76
C LEU A 76 3.84 9.20 -7.71
N ASP A 77 3.64 9.02 -9.02
CA ASP A 77 4.57 9.46 -10.06
C ASP A 77 5.99 8.91 -9.84
N VAL A 78 6.06 7.61 -9.58
CA VAL A 78 7.32 6.87 -9.43
C VAL A 78 7.32 5.67 -10.36
N THR A 79 8.49 5.09 -10.60
CA THR A 79 8.58 3.86 -11.39
C THR A 79 8.17 2.66 -10.55
N LEU A 80 7.85 1.54 -11.24
CA LEU A 80 7.56 0.28 -10.54
C LEU A 80 8.78 -0.19 -9.74
N GLU A 81 9.98 0.03 -10.25
CA GLU A 81 11.21 -0.33 -9.54
C GLU A 81 11.37 0.47 -8.26
N GLU A 82 11.13 1.78 -8.32
CA GLU A 82 11.17 2.64 -7.16
C GLU A 82 10.14 2.23 -6.12
N LEU A 83 8.91 1.94 -6.57
CA LEU A 83 7.84 1.48 -5.68
C LEU A 83 8.20 0.15 -5.03
N SER A 84 8.73 -0.79 -5.80
CA SER A 84 9.16 -2.10 -5.30
C SER A 84 10.21 -1.95 -4.21
N SER A 85 11.25 -1.16 -4.46
CA SER A 85 12.31 -0.90 -3.49
C SER A 85 11.75 -0.28 -2.22
N LEU A 86 10.83 0.66 -2.37
CA LEU A 86 10.19 1.35 -1.26
C LEU A 86 9.39 0.39 -0.38
N THR A 87 8.54 -0.42 -0.98
CA THR A 87 7.68 -1.35 -0.24
C THR A 87 8.47 -2.48 0.40
N ILE A 88 9.52 -2.97 -0.25
CA ILE A 88 10.43 -3.97 0.33
C ILE A 88 11.12 -3.39 1.55
N SER A 89 11.65 -2.19 1.45
CA SER A 89 12.29 -1.50 2.57
C SER A 89 11.34 -1.31 3.74
N ASN A 90 10.09 -0.91 3.45
CA ASN A 90 9.07 -0.72 4.48
C ASN A 90 8.70 -2.05 5.14
N SER A 91 8.55 -3.12 4.37
CA SER A 91 8.27 -4.46 4.89
C SER A 91 9.38 -4.94 5.82
N ASN A 92 10.63 -4.76 5.41
CA ASN A 92 11.78 -5.16 6.22
C ASN A 92 11.83 -4.39 7.54
N ARG A 93 11.53 -3.11 7.51
CA ARG A 93 11.49 -2.29 8.71
C ARG A 93 10.39 -2.75 9.67
N LEU A 94 9.22 -3.06 9.13
CA LEU A 94 8.10 -3.55 9.93
C LEU A 94 8.41 -4.90 10.58
N LEU A 95 8.99 -5.83 9.82
CA LEU A 95 9.38 -7.15 10.34
C LEU A 95 10.46 -7.03 11.41
N SER A 96 11.44 -6.15 11.23
CA SER A 96 12.49 -5.88 12.23
C SER A 96 11.90 -5.43 13.55
N ARG A 97 10.93 -4.51 13.49
CA ARG A 97 10.26 -4.00 14.69
C ARG A 97 9.52 -5.12 15.42
N THR A 98 8.80 -5.95 14.67
CA THR A 98 8.05 -7.08 15.22
C THR A 98 9.00 -8.06 15.91
N THR A 99 10.15 -8.34 15.31
CA THR A 99 11.15 -9.26 15.85
C THR A 99 11.78 -8.73 17.13
N ASN A 100 11.97 -7.42 17.23
CA ASN A 100 12.64 -6.78 18.36
C ASN A 100 11.69 -6.51 19.53
N GLU A 101 10.43 -6.67 19.33
CA GLU A 101 9.43 -6.52 20.38
C GLU A 101 9.17 -7.86 21.07
#